data_9b453e9f1e11745d147e0a8d97225c79
#
_entry.id   9b453e9f1e11745d147e0a8d97225c79
#
_cell.length_a   1.000
_cell.length_b   1.000
_cell.length_c   1.000
_cell.angle_alpha   90.00
_cell.angle_beta   90.00
_cell.angle_gamma   90.00
#
_symmetry.space_group_name_H-M   'P 1'
#
loop_
_entity.id
_entity.type
_entity.pdbx_description
1 polymer ?
#
loop_
_entity_poly.entity_id
_entity_poly.type
_entity_poly.pdbx_seq_one_letter_code
_entity_poly.pdbx_strand_id
1 'polypeptide(L)'
;MTSRLIKSIATGLGLLGNQASAEGSYNGYEAPPYQVEREVGGAEVRLYQPHLTAEVTVKGAQSQALRRGFSELAGYIFGGNTTSASVSMTTPVTQRPSEKIAMTTPVTQSGDGDIWTVSFTMPREYTRETLPVPNTDTIRFVETTPERQIVLRFSGIAGTAKLAKQDATLQAIAAQAGVSLGAGPFYYFYDDPLTLPWN
;
A
#
# COMPACT_ATOMS: atom_id res chain seq x y z
N MET A 1 0.15 -27.53 -10.47
CA MET A 1 0.87 -26.61 -9.55
C MET A 1 -0.16 -25.72 -8.88
N THR A 2 -0.47 -25.96 -7.63
CA THR A 2 -1.43 -25.13 -6.87
C THR A 2 -0.72 -23.82 -6.52
N SER A 3 -1.05 -22.74 -7.21
CA SER A 3 -0.51 -21.41 -6.91
C SER A 3 -1.00 -20.99 -5.52
N ARG A 4 -0.08 -20.70 -4.61
CA ARG A 4 -0.42 -20.16 -3.29
C ARG A 4 -0.82 -18.70 -3.43
N LEU A 5 -1.98 -18.33 -2.89
CA LEU A 5 -2.46 -16.96 -2.90
C LEU A 5 -1.92 -16.19 -1.70
N ILE A 6 -1.53 -14.94 -1.92
CA ILE A 6 -1.17 -14.02 -0.85
C ILE A 6 -2.43 -13.57 -0.10
N LYS A 7 -2.37 -13.53 1.21
CA LYS A 7 -3.45 -13.04 2.06
C LYS A 7 -3.42 -11.51 2.11
N SER A 8 -4.57 -10.88 1.94
CA SER A 8 -4.69 -9.43 2.06
C SER A 8 -5.98 -9.02 2.74
N ILE A 9 -5.88 -8.03 3.59
CA ILE A 9 -6.99 -7.48 4.36
C ILE A 9 -7.08 -5.99 4.06
N ALA A 10 -8.22 -5.58 3.49
CA ALA A 10 -8.44 -4.21 3.07
C ALA A 10 -9.48 -3.53 3.94
N THR A 11 -9.19 -2.32 4.41
CA THR A 11 -10.09 -1.50 5.21
C THR A 11 -10.23 -0.09 4.62
N GLY A 12 -11.45 0.46 4.71
CA GLY A 12 -11.75 1.84 4.31
C GLY A 12 -13.17 2.22 4.75
N LEU A 13 -13.38 3.51 4.97
CA LEU A 13 -14.71 4.05 5.26
C LEU A 13 -15.47 4.17 3.93
N GLY A 14 -16.68 3.59 3.82
CA GLY A 14 -17.51 3.74 2.62
C GLY A 14 -17.38 2.63 1.57
N LEU A 15 -16.83 1.47 1.93
CA LEU A 15 -16.77 0.29 1.03
C LEU A 15 -18.14 -0.26 0.59
N LEU A 16 -19.24 0.27 1.12
CA LEU A 16 -20.61 -0.03 0.66
C LEU A 16 -20.95 0.92 -0.52
N GLY A 17 -20.50 0.59 -1.69
CA GLY A 17 -20.93 1.25 -2.94
C GLY A 17 -19.86 1.80 -3.87
N ASN A 18 -18.63 1.98 -3.42
CA ASN A 18 -17.54 2.38 -4.30
C ASN A 18 -16.50 1.26 -4.38
N GLN A 19 -16.56 0.46 -5.40
CA GLN A 19 -15.53 -0.53 -5.68
C GLN A 19 -14.24 0.23 -6.00
N ALA A 20 -13.12 -0.11 -5.31
CA ALA A 20 -11.83 0.20 -5.87
C ALA A 20 -11.85 -0.44 -7.25
N SER A 21 -11.91 0.38 -8.28
CA SER A 21 -12.24 -0.11 -9.61
C SER A 21 -11.06 -0.88 -10.16
N ALA A 22 -11.35 -1.86 -11.01
CA ALA A 22 -10.37 -2.53 -11.86
C ALA A 22 -9.53 -1.51 -12.68
N GLU A 23 -9.95 -0.25 -12.73
CA GLU A 23 -9.28 0.87 -13.39
C GLU A 23 -8.17 1.53 -12.56
N GLY A 24 -7.90 1.03 -11.33
CA GLY A 24 -6.81 1.55 -10.49
C GLY A 24 -7.06 2.93 -9.89
N SER A 25 -8.28 3.19 -9.42
CA SER A 25 -8.63 4.38 -8.65
C SER A 25 -9.57 4.06 -7.49
N TYR A 26 -9.51 4.87 -6.43
CA TYR A 26 -10.40 4.80 -5.27
C TYR A 26 -10.63 6.22 -4.74
N ASN A 27 -11.90 6.66 -4.66
CA ASN A 27 -12.27 8.00 -4.18
C ASN A 27 -11.47 9.14 -4.84
N GLY A 28 -11.15 9.01 -6.14
CA GLY A 28 -10.37 10.02 -6.88
C GLY A 28 -8.85 9.92 -6.69
N TYR A 29 -8.36 9.02 -5.85
CA TYR A 29 -6.95 8.72 -5.72
C TYR A 29 -6.54 7.54 -6.61
N GLU A 30 -5.34 7.60 -7.15
CA GLU A 30 -4.75 6.48 -7.88
C GLU A 30 -4.52 5.28 -6.94
N ALA A 31 -4.77 4.07 -7.44
CA ALA A 31 -4.60 2.83 -6.71
C ALA A 31 -3.95 1.76 -7.60
N PRO A 32 -3.31 0.73 -7.03
CA PRO A 32 -2.76 -0.38 -7.80
C PRO A 32 -3.86 -1.02 -8.66
N PRO A 33 -3.65 -1.17 -9.97
CA PRO A 33 -4.64 -1.81 -10.84
C PRO A 33 -4.71 -3.31 -10.54
N TYR A 34 -5.94 -3.84 -10.51
CA TYR A 34 -6.16 -5.27 -10.35
C TYR A 34 -7.39 -5.74 -11.14
N GLN A 35 -7.46 -7.03 -11.36
CA GLN A 35 -8.65 -7.70 -11.90
C GLN A 35 -9.20 -8.66 -10.85
N VAL A 36 -10.50 -8.66 -10.65
CA VAL A 36 -11.18 -9.68 -9.84
C VAL A 36 -11.35 -10.93 -10.70
N GLU A 37 -10.65 -12.00 -10.35
CA GLU A 37 -10.75 -13.27 -11.07
C GLU A 37 -11.97 -14.10 -10.61
N ARG A 38 -12.29 -14.05 -9.31
CA ARG A 38 -13.45 -14.72 -8.71
C ARG A 38 -13.72 -14.23 -7.28
N GLU A 39 -14.93 -14.51 -6.81
CA GLU A 39 -15.33 -14.33 -5.40
C GLU A 39 -15.34 -15.67 -4.67
N VAL A 40 -14.99 -15.63 -3.37
CA VAL A 40 -14.89 -16.82 -2.52
C VAL A 40 -15.31 -16.47 -1.10
N GLY A 41 -16.48 -16.92 -0.66
CA GLY A 41 -16.94 -16.73 0.73
C GLY A 41 -16.98 -15.28 1.22
N GLY A 42 -17.24 -14.32 0.34
CA GLY A 42 -17.19 -12.88 0.62
C GLY A 42 -15.82 -12.24 0.52
N ALA A 43 -14.79 -13.00 0.17
CA ALA A 43 -13.48 -12.51 -0.23
C ALA A 43 -13.34 -12.51 -1.76
N GLU A 44 -12.47 -11.66 -2.29
CA GLU A 44 -12.16 -11.58 -3.73
C GLU A 44 -10.78 -12.17 -4.01
N VAL A 45 -10.64 -12.98 -5.05
CA VAL A 45 -9.34 -13.33 -5.62
C VAL A 45 -9.03 -12.31 -6.69
N ARG A 46 -7.96 -11.53 -6.46
CA ARG A 46 -7.51 -10.44 -7.33
C ARG A 46 -6.15 -10.76 -7.94
N LEU A 47 -5.99 -10.42 -9.21
CA LEU A 47 -4.70 -10.35 -9.89
C LEU A 47 -4.26 -8.89 -9.95
N TYR A 48 -3.31 -8.50 -9.11
CA TYR A 48 -2.68 -7.19 -9.16
C TYR A 48 -1.68 -7.12 -10.29
N GLN A 49 -1.67 -5.98 -10.99
CA GLN A 49 -0.72 -5.70 -12.07
C GLN A 49 0.58 -5.12 -11.49
N PRO A 50 1.69 -5.19 -12.23
CA PRO A 50 2.93 -4.54 -11.83
C PRO A 50 2.73 -3.05 -11.58
N HIS A 51 3.33 -2.55 -10.52
CA HIS A 51 3.33 -1.14 -10.15
C HIS A 51 4.56 -0.81 -9.32
N LEU A 52 4.88 0.47 -9.22
CA LEU A 52 6.03 0.96 -8.47
C LEU A 52 5.58 1.35 -7.07
N THR A 53 6.34 0.95 -6.05
CA THR A 53 6.11 1.30 -4.64
C THR A 53 7.31 2.02 -4.04
N ALA A 54 7.05 2.94 -3.12
CA ALA A 54 8.03 3.46 -2.17
C ALA A 54 7.80 2.77 -0.82
N GLU A 55 8.85 2.23 -0.23
CA GLU A 55 8.77 1.38 0.96
C GLU A 55 9.75 1.81 2.05
N VAL A 56 9.32 1.72 3.30
CA VAL A 56 10.16 1.85 4.49
C VAL A 56 9.98 0.66 5.42
N THR A 57 11.06 0.23 6.04
CA THR A 57 11.02 -0.83 7.07
C THR A 57 11.12 -0.20 8.45
N VAL A 58 10.14 -0.48 9.30
CA VAL A 58 10.01 0.12 10.64
C VAL A 58 9.91 -0.95 11.70
N LYS A 59 10.67 -0.81 12.79
CA LYS A 59 10.58 -1.67 13.98
C LYS A 59 9.57 -1.10 14.98
N GLY A 60 8.85 -1.99 15.65
CA GLY A 60 7.94 -1.66 16.75
C GLY A 60 6.58 -2.31 16.63
N ALA A 61 5.66 -1.96 17.53
CA ALA A 61 4.28 -2.44 17.47
C ALA A 61 3.60 -2.02 16.15
N GLN A 62 2.75 -2.88 15.59
CA GLN A 62 2.12 -2.72 14.28
C GLN A 62 1.54 -1.31 14.03
N SER A 63 0.75 -0.78 14.96
CA SER A 63 0.13 0.54 14.81
C SER A 63 1.12 1.70 14.90
N GLN A 64 2.20 1.55 15.65
CA GLN A 64 3.27 2.56 15.72
C GLN A 64 4.13 2.53 14.46
N ALA A 65 4.45 1.32 13.97
CA ALA A 65 5.19 1.13 12.73
C ALA A 65 4.43 1.73 11.53
N LEU A 66 3.11 1.48 11.45
CA LEU A 66 2.27 2.09 10.42
C LEU A 66 2.35 3.62 10.44
N ARG A 67 2.18 4.26 11.61
CA ARG A 67 2.24 5.72 11.74
C ARG A 67 3.60 6.29 11.37
N ARG A 68 4.69 5.67 11.82
CA ARG A 68 6.06 6.12 11.49
C ARG A 68 6.34 5.98 10.00
N GLY A 69 6.06 4.81 9.42
CA GLY A 69 6.25 4.56 8.00
C GLY A 69 5.42 5.49 7.12
N PHE A 70 4.14 5.70 7.49
CA PHE A 70 3.29 6.67 6.81
C PHE A 70 3.89 8.08 6.87
N SER A 71 4.30 8.55 8.05
CA SER A 71 4.87 9.90 8.21
C SER A 71 6.13 10.10 7.38
N GLU A 72 6.98 9.07 7.28
CA GLU A 72 8.22 9.12 6.51
C GLU A 72 7.94 9.16 5.00
N LEU A 73 7.06 8.29 4.51
CA LEU A 73 6.65 8.29 3.10
C LEU A 73 5.87 9.54 2.71
N ALA A 74 5.00 10.06 3.60
CA ALA A 74 4.31 11.32 3.41
C ALA A 74 5.31 12.50 3.34
N GLY A 75 6.31 12.51 4.20
CA GLY A 75 7.41 13.49 4.12
C GLY A 75 8.08 13.49 2.74
N TYR A 76 8.34 12.32 2.19
CA TYR A 76 8.91 12.17 0.85
C TYR A 76 8.01 12.75 -0.24
N ILE A 77 6.73 12.40 -0.30
CA ILE A 77 5.81 12.86 -1.36
C ILE A 77 5.48 14.36 -1.22
N PHE A 78 5.55 14.93 -0.03
CA PHE A 78 5.30 16.35 0.21
C PHE A 78 6.53 17.25 0.08
N GLY A 79 7.62 16.75 -0.50
CA GLY A 79 8.80 17.54 -0.88
C GLY A 79 10.07 17.21 -0.09
N GLY A 80 10.08 16.16 0.72
CA GLY A 80 11.28 15.58 1.34
C GLY A 80 12.17 14.84 0.32
N ASN A 81 12.31 15.41 -0.87
CA ASN A 81 12.99 14.81 -2.01
C ASN A 81 13.78 15.85 -2.81
N THR A 82 14.52 15.39 -3.79
CA THR A 82 15.21 16.21 -4.78
C THR A 82 14.81 15.71 -6.17
N THR A 83 14.39 16.61 -7.07
CA THR A 83 13.99 16.22 -8.43
C THR A 83 15.10 15.47 -9.13
N SER A 84 14.74 14.41 -9.84
CA SER A 84 15.70 13.64 -10.65
C SER A 84 16.07 14.34 -11.96
N ALA A 85 15.34 15.39 -12.36
CA ALA A 85 15.63 16.14 -13.55
C ALA A 85 17.01 16.84 -13.45
N SER A 86 17.88 16.55 -14.42
CA SER A 86 19.16 17.23 -14.59
C SER A 86 18.92 18.71 -14.92
N VAL A 87 19.04 19.58 -13.93
CA VAL A 87 19.04 21.03 -14.15
C VAL A 87 20.42 21.39 -14.65
N SER A 88 20.50 21.91 -15.88
CA SER A 88 21.74 22.49 -16.43
C SER A 88 22.19 23.60 -15.50
N MET A 89 23.29 23.37 -14.78
CA MET A 89 23.83 24.33 -13.83
C MET A 89 24.44 25.54 -14.52
N THR A 90 23.83 26.68 -14.38
CA THR A 90 24.50 27.96 -14.50
C THR A 90 24.44 28.68 -13.16
N THR A 91 25.61 28.79 -12.49
CA THR A 91 25.86 29.46 -11.20
C THR A 91 25.45 28.73 -9.92
N PRO A 92 26.16 28.95 -8.78
CA PRO A 92 25.94 28.20 -7.54
C PRO A 92 24.64 28.58 -6.86
N VAL A 93 23.55 27.84 -7.09
CA VAL A 93 22.32 27.95 -6.33
C VAL A 93 22.26 26.81 -5.34
N THR A 94 22.26 27.15 -4.06
CA THR A 94 22.27 26.23 -2.91
C THR A 94 20.91 25.57 -2.64
N GLN A 95 19.89 25.79 -3.46
CA GLN A 95 18.57 25.15 -3.32
C GLN A 95 18.43 24.02 -4.35
N ARG A 96 18.30 22.80 -3.86
CA ARG A 96 17.88 21.67 -4.68
C ARG A 96 16.37 21.74 -4.82
N PRO A 97 15.82 21.77 -6.05
CA PRO A 97 14.38 21.76 -6.22
C PRO A 97 13.78 20.47 -5.66
N SER A 98 12.68 20.60 -4.94
CA SER A 98 11.87 19.48 -4.48
C SER A 98 10.58 19.41 -5.29
N GLU A 99 9.95 18.25 -5.32
CA GLU A 99 8.73 17.99 -6.07
C GLU A 99 7.65 17.43 -5.14
N LYS A 100 6.40 17.84 -5.37
CA LYS A 100 5.25 17.22 -4.71
C LYS A 100 4.70 16.11 -5.59
N ILE A 101 4.69 14.90 -5.05
CA ILE A 101 4.13 13.72 -5.69
C ILE A 101 2.67 13.58 -5.26
N ALA A 102 1.78 13.26 -6.18
CA ALA A 102 0.37 13.05 -5.87
C ALA A 102 0.20 11.87 -4.90
N MET A 103 -0.71 12.04 -3.94
CA MET A 103 -1.04 10.98 -2.99
C MET A 103 -1.81 9.86 -3.69
N THR A 104 -1.48 8.63 -3.36
CA THR A 104 -2.17 7.43 -3.86
C THR A 104 -2.77 6.64 -2.70
N THR A 105 -3.61 5.67 -3.01
CA THR A 105 -4.24 4.79 -2.02
C THR A 105 -4.25 3.35 -2.54
N PRO A 106 -4.16 2.32 -1.71
CA PRO A 106 -4.05 2.34 -0.25
C PRO A 106 -2.62 2.54 0.26
N VAL A 107 -2.50 2.88 1.55
CA VAL A 107 -1.27 2.63 2.30
C VAL A 107 -1.21 1.16 2.63
N THR A 108 -0.10 0.49 2.32
CA THR A 108 0.07 -0.93 2.58
C THR A 108 1.01 -1.16 3.75
N GLN A 109 0.68 -2.12 4.60
CA GLN A 109 1.56 -2.61 5.66
C GLN A 109 1.66 -4.12 5.59
N SER A 110 2.88 -4.64 5.66
CA SER A 110 3.16 -6.08 5.74
C SER A 110 4.28 -6.35 6.75
N GLY A 111 4.33 -7.56 7.26
CA GLY A 111 5.34 -7.97 8.23
C GLY A 111 4.74 -8.76 9.37
N ASP A 112 5.59 -9.13 10.32
CA ASP A 112 5.20 -9.85 11.53
C ASP A 112 6.11 -9.43 12.72
N GLY A 113 5.69 -9.82 13.92
CA GLY A 113 6.44 -9.52 15.13
C GLY A 113 6.64 -8.03 15.35
N ASP A 114 7.87 -7.58 15.25
CA ASP A 114 8.29 -6.19 15.45
C ASP A 114 8.91 -5.53 14.21
N ILE A 115 8.87 -6.19 13.06
CA ILE A 115 9.42 -5.67 11.81
C ILE A 115 8.29 -5.53 10.78
N TRP A 116 8.06 -4.31 10.33
CA TRP A 116 6.98 -3.96 9.43
C TRP A 116 7.50 -3.19 8.22
N THR A 117 7.02 -3.53 7.04
CA THR A 117 7.20 -2.72 5.83
C THR A 117 5.92 -1.92 5.60
N VAL A 118 6.06 -0.61 5.47
CA VAL A 118 4.97 0.30 5.06
C VAL A 118 5.30 0.77 3.66
N SER A 119 4.32 0.77 2.76
CA SER A 119 4.53 1.16 1.37
C SER A 119 3.41 2.05 0.83
N PHE A 120 3.79 2.97 -0.06
CA PHE A 120 2.89 3.75 -0.91
C PHE A 120 3.08 3.29 -2.36
N THR A 121 1.99 3.10 -3.08
CA THR A 121 2.04 2.98 -4.54
C THR A 121 2.46 4.32 -5.12
N MET A 122 3.34 4.34 -6.10
CA MET A 122 3.70 5.58 -6.79
C MET A 122 2.73 5.83 -7.95
N PRO A 123 2.41 7.10 -8.26
CA PRO A 123 1.57 7.43 -9.42
C PRO A 123 2.16 6.84 -10.71
N ARG A 124 1.30 6.41 -11.62
CA ARG A 124 1.70 5.71 -12.87
C ARG A 124 2.54 6.56 -13.82
N GLU A 125 2.50 7.88 -13.65
CA GLU A 125 3.32 8.81 -14.42
C GLU A 125 4.81 8.70 -14.12
N TYR A 126 5.18 8.10 -12.97
CA TYR A 126 6.57 7.92 -12.57
C TYR A 126 7.12 6.54 -12.93
N THR A 127 8.35 6.55 -13.37
CA THR A 127 9.23 5.36 -13.43
C THR A 127 10.28 5.46 -12.33
N ARG A 128 11.04 4.40 -12.10
CA ARG A 128 12.13 4.42 -11.11
C ARG A 128 13.17 5.51 -11.39
N GLU A 129 13.39 5.83 -12.67
CA GLU A 129 14.37 6.83 -13.13
C GLU A 129 13.85 8.26 -13.00
N THR A 130 12.53 8.45 -13.09
CA THR A 130 11.91 9.79 -13.04
C THR A 130 11.45 10.18 -11.64
N LEU A 131 11.32 9.21 -10.70
CA LEU A 131 11.00 9.52 -9.31
C LEU A 131 12.05 10.45 -8.70
N PRO A 132 11.63 11.50 -7.98
CA PRO A 132 12.52 12.32 -7.18
C PRO A 132 13.33 11.48 -6.19
N VAL A 133 14.59 11.83 -5.99
CA VAL A 133 15.48 11.14 -5.05
C VAL A 133 15.07 11.50 -3.61
N PRO A 134 14.79 10.53 -2.74
CA PRO A 134 14.50 10.81 -1.33
C PRO A 134 15.68 11.51 -0.65
N ASN A 135 15.41 12.42 0.27
CA ASN A 135 16.45 13.05 1.11
C ASN A 135 16.89 12.15 2.27
N THR A 136 16.34 10.94 2.38
CA THR A 136 16.69 9.89 3.34
C THR A 136 17.06 8.60 2.61
N ASP A 137 17.92 7.80 3.15
CA ASP A 137 18.36 6.50 2.63
C ASP A 137 17.46 5.33 3.07
N THR A 138 16.46 5.60 3.90
CA THR A 138 15.54 4.58 4.43
C THR A 138 14.46 4.17 3.44
N ILE A 139 14.12 5.04 2.48
CA ILE A 139 13.11 4.77 1.45
C ILE A 139 13.71 3.98 0.31
N ARG A 140 13.07 2.88 -0.06
CA ARG A 140 13.40 2.05 -1.21
C ARG A 140 12.27 2.05 -2.22
N PHE A 141 12.62 2.05 -3.50
CA PHE A 141 11.66 1.87 -4.59
C PHE A 141 11.69 0.41 -5.06
N VAL A 142 10.51 -0.19 -5.14
CA VAL A 142 10.33 -1.59 -5.54
C VAL A 142 9.32 -1.66 -6.67
N GLU A 143 9.70 -2.29 -7.78
CA GLU A 143 8.77 -2.68 -8.84
C GLU A 143 8.15 -4.02 -8.47
N THR A 144 6.84 -4.04 -8.34
CA THR A 144 6.10 -5.28 -8.04
C THR A 144 5.96 -6.13 -9.31
N THR A 145 5.80 -7.44 -9.11
CA THR A 145 5.44 -8.37 -10.19
C THR A 145 3.94 -8.67 -10.14
N PRO A 146 3.35 -9.20 -11.24
CA PRO A 146 1.95 -9.63 -11.20
C PRO A 146 1.73 -10.63 -10.07
N GLU A 147 0.73 -10.36 -9.23
CA GLU A 147 0.53 -11.13 -8.01
C GLU A 147 -0.95 -11.43 -7.74
N ARG A 148 -1.24 -12.71 -7.45
CA ARG A 148 -2.58 -13.11 -7.04
C ARG A 148 -2.73 -13.04 -5.53
N GLN A 149 -3.76 -12.33 -5.09
CA GLN A 149 -4.09 -12.16 -3.68
C GLN A 149 -5.53 -12.54 -3.42
N ILE A 150 -5.81 -13.15 -2.26
CA ILE A 150 -7.16 -13.27 -1.73
C ILE A 150 -7.39 -12.13 -0.74
N VAL A 151 -8.39 -11.31 -1.01
CA VAL A 151 -8.60 -10.03 -0.31
C VAL A 151 -9.95 -10.05 0.39
N LEU A 152 -9.93 -9.89 1.71
CA LEU A 152 -11.13 -9.67 2.52
C LEU A 152 -11.27 -8.18 2.82
N ARG A 153 -12.40 -7.60 2.43
CA ARG A 153 -12.73 -6.20 2.73
C ARG A 153 -13.58 -6.09 3.98
N PHE A 154 -13.32 -5.06 4.77
CA PHE A 154 -14.17 -4.71 5.90
C PHE A 154 -14.17 -3.20 6.13
N SER A 155 -15.13 -2.69 6.90
CA SER A 155 -15.24 -1.26 7.25
C SER A 155 -14.97 -1.01 8.74
N GLY A 156 -14.67 0.26 9.05
CA GLY A 156 -14.46 0.77 10.42
C GLY A 156 -13.01 0.67 10.88
N ILE A 157 -12.75 1.07 12.13
CA ILE A 157 -11.40 1.23 12.69
C ILE A 157 -10.61 -0.08 12.65
N ALA A 158 -9.42 -0.02 12.04
CA ALA A 158 -8.51 -1.15 11.87
C ALA A 158 -7.54 -1.30 13.06
N GLY A 159 -8.09 -1.51 14.26
CA GLY A 159 -7.26 -1.84 15.43
C GLY A 159 -6.69 -3.26 15.34
N THR A 160 -5.57 -3.52 16.04
CA THR A 160 -4.84 -4.81 15.99
C THR A 160 -5.74 -6.03 16.23
N ALA A 161 -6.63 -5.96 17.22
CA ALA A 161 -7.55 -7.07 17.51
C ALA A 161 -8.54 -7.33 16.37
N LYS A 162 -9.02 -6.27 15.70
CA LYS A 162 -9.90 -6.40 14.54
C LYS A 162 -9.17 -6.96 13.33
N LEU A 163 -7.95 -6.50 13.06
CA LEU A 163 -7.11 -7.02 11.99
C LEU A 163 -6.83 -8.51 12.19
N ALA A 164 -6.48 -8.94 13.40
CA ALA A 164 -6.30 -10.36 13.73
C ALA A 164 -7.56 -11.18 13.51
N LYS A 165 -8.75 -10.66 13.89
CA LYS A 165 -10.04 -11.31 13.64
C LYS A 165 -10.31 -11.46 12.14
N GLN A 166 -10.04 -10.43 11.35
CA GLN A 166 -10.24 -10.48 9.89
C GLN A 166 -9.26 -11.44 9.22
N ASP A 167 -8.02 -11.51 9.69
CA ASP A 167 -7.05 -12.51 9.19
C ASP A 167 -7.53 -13.93 9.47
N ALA A 168 -8.00 -14.22 10.68
CA ALA A 168 -8.57 -15.52 11.01
C ALA A 168 -9.82 -15.87 10.16
N THR A 169 -10.66 -14.86 9.88
CA THR A 169 -11.83 -15.03 8.99
C THR A 169 -11.38 -15.38 7.57
N LEU A 170 -10.39 -14.68 7.04
CA LEU A 170 -9.85 -14.92 5.71
C LEU A 170 -9.21 -16.31 5.60
N GLN A 171 -8.49 -16.75 6.64
CA GLN A 171 -7.92 -18.09 6.70
C GLN A 171 -9.02 -19.17 6.66
N ALA A 172 -10.12 -18.97 7.40
CA ALA A 172 -11.25 -19.89 7.40
C ALA A 172 -11.93 -19.97 6.01
N ILE A 173 -12.16 -18.81 5.36
CA ILE A 173 -12.71 -18.75 4.00
C ILE A 173 -11.80 -19.52 3.02
N ALA A 174 -10.49 -19.28 3.07
CA ALA A 174 -9.52 -19.93 2.19
C ALA A 174 -9.51 -21.46 2.41
N ALA A 175 -9.54 -21.90 3.67
CA ALA A 175 -9.57 -23.31 4.02
C ALA A 175 -10.85 -24.02 3.48
N GLN A 176 -12.02 -23.40 3.67
CA GLN A 176 -13.29 -23.93 3.16
C GLN A 176 -13.32 -24.01 1.63
N ALA A 177 -12.65 -23.08 0.97
CA ALA A 177 -12.58 -23.03 -0.50
C ALA A 177 -11.44 -23.87 -1.09
N GLY A 178 -10.66 -24.58 -0.28
CA GLY A 178 -9.49 -25.33 -0.73
C GLY A 178 -8.37 -24.47 -1.32
N VAL A 179 -8.28 -23.19 -0.89
CA VAL A 179 -7.28 -22.23 -1.34
C VAL A 179 -6.05 -22.31 -0.46
N SER A 180 -4.89 -22.58 -1.06
CA SER A 180 -3.61 -22.54 -0.36
C SER A 180 -3.13 -21.11 -0.20
N LEU A 181 -2.86 -20.68 1.04
CA LEU A 181 -2.31 -19.37 1.35
C LEU A 181 -0.78 -19.36 1.30
N GLY A 182 -0.22 -18.27 0.79
CA GLY A 182 1.20 -17.97 0.75
C GLY A 182 1.62 -16.96 1.82
N ALA A 183 2.46 -16.00 1.43
CA ALA A 183 2.91 -14.91 2.27
C ALA A 183 1.77 -14.00 2.77
N GLY A 184 2.07 -13.11 3.69
CA GLY A 184 1.15 -12.13 4.26
C GLY A 184 0.83 -12.43 5.74
N PRO A 185 -0.11 -11.66 6.35
CA PRO A 185 -1.03 -10.78 5.65
C PRO A 185 -0.43 -9.45 5.18
N PHE A 186 -0.96 -8.94 4.07
CA PHE A 186 -0.83 -7.56 3.67
C PHE A 186 -2.07 -6.80 4.14
N TYR A 187 -1.89 -5.66 4.78
CA TYR A 187 -2.96 -4.78 5.26
C TYR A 187 -3.04 -3.56 4.36
N TYR A 188 -4.20 -3.30 3.78
CA TYR A 188 -4.48 -2.19 2.88
C TYR A 188 -5.37 -1.17 3.56
N PHE A 189 -4.85 0.03 3.83
CA PHE A 189 -5.56 1.13 4.46
C PHE A 189 -5.94 2.14 3.37
N TYR A 190 -7.21 2.20 3.04
CA TYR A 190 -7.75 3.11 2.03
C TYR A 190 -8.07 4.50 2.58
N ASP A 191 -8.23 4.63 3.89
CA ASP A 191 -8.32 5.90 4.58
C ASP A 191 -6.98 6.25 5.21
N ASP A 192 -6.72 7.55 5.40
CA ASP A 192 -5.52 8.03 6.08
C ASP A 192 -5.41 7.39 7.49
N PRO A 193 -4.35 6.62 7.78
CA PRO A 193 -4.17 5.98 9.08
C PRO A 193 -3.98 6.95 10.24
N LEU A 194 -3.83 8.25 9.96
CA LEU A 194 -3.76 9.33 10.96
C LEU A 194 -5.10 10.02 11.18
N THR A 195 -6.13 9.72 10.36
CA THR A 195 -7.47 10.31 10.53
C THR A 195 -8.11 9.78 11.80
N LEU A 196 -8.58 10.69 12.65
CA LEU A 196 -9.35 10.34 13.83
C LEU A 196 -10.76 9.86 13.42
N PRO A 197 -11.37 8.91 14.17
CA PRO A 197 -12.62 8.26 13.76
C PRO A 197 -13.87 9.15 13.78
N TRP A 198 -13.74 10.45 14.00
CA TRP A 198 -14.82 11.43 14.09
C TRP A 198 -14.63 12.70 13.25
N ASN A 199 -13.94 12.60 12.14
CA ASN A 199 -13.97 13.64 11.13
C ASN A 199 -14.84 13.21 9.95
#